data_5748a5f02abf3123ed245b291446ee21
#
_entry.id   5748a5f02abf3123ed245b291446ee21
#
_cell.length_a   1.000
_cell.length_b   1.000
_cell.length_c   1.000
_cell.angle_alpha   90.00
_cell.angle_beta   90.00
_cell.angle_gamma   90.00
#
_symmetry.space_group_name_H-M   'P 1'
#
loop_
_entity.id
_entity.type
_entity.pdbx_description
1 polymer ?
#
loop_
_entity_poly.entity_id
_entity_poly.type
_entity_poly.pdbx_seq_one_letter_code
_entity_poly.pdbx_strand_id
1 'polypeptide(L)'
;MAGSCVGFLLSARAASQAPAVFPLDAKPYGLTYSDWGAKQWQWLISIPSSKSPMSDNVGTRCAVGQQGPVWFLLGTNGGKAERSCTIPSGKALFLNILTGECSTKEYPNIKNGPDLLKCAVDANKGGIVSASVDGVNIPNIQAFRVQSQSINVVYPQAKESVFPVAEGGPAISYADGWYVMLKPLSPGSHTVHFSGSTPPSEVDPTGYANDVTYHLTVK
;
A
#
# COMPACT_ATOMS: atom_id res chain seq x y z
N MET A 1 -40.91 -47.16 25.42
CA MET A 1 -40.14 -46.73 24.26
C MET A 1 -39.89 -45.23 24.42
N ALA A 2 -38.70 -44.86 24.83
CA ALA A 2 -38.33 -43.47 25.02
C ALA A 2 -37.54 -42.99 23.78
N GLY A 3 -38.12 -42.10 23.00
CA GLY A 3 -37.49 -41.49 21.82
C GLY A 3 -36.59 -40.34 22.23
N SER A 4 -35.27 -40.46 22.03
CA SER A 4 -34.29 -39.38 22.22
C SER A 4 -34.31 -38.47 21.01
N CYS A 5 -34.77 -37.21 21.19
CA CYS A 5 -34.60 -36.15 20.22
C CYS A 5 -33.16 -35.58 20.32
N VAL A 6 -32.33 -35.88 19.34
CA VAL A 6 -31.02 -35.23 19.16
C VAL A 6 -31.25 -33.89 18.48
N GLY A 7 -31.16 -32.80 19.25
CA GLY A 7 -31.21 -31.46 18.74
C GLY A 7 -29.90 -31.13 18.01
N PHE A 8 -29.95 -30.90 16.69
CA PHE A 8 -28.84 -30.30 15.92
C PHE A 8 -28.76 -28.80 16.23
N LEU A 9 -27.76 -28.41 16.98
CA LEU A 9 -27.39 -26.99 17.11
C LEU A 9 -26.73 -26.51 15.80
N LEU A 10 -27.50 -25.87 14.94
CA LEU A 10 -26.98 -25.11 13.82
C LEU A 10 -26.23 -23.89 14.37
N SER A 11 -24.90 -23.97 14.40
CA SER A 11 -24.04 -22.80 14.68
C SER A 11 -24.21 -21.81 13.53
N ALA A 12 -24.98 -20.74 13.76
CA ALA A 12 -25.07 -19.64 12.82
C ALA A 12 -23.69 -18.97 12.73
N ARG A 13 -23.00 -19.18 11.61
CA ARG A 13 -21.77 -18.48 11.28
C ARG A 13 -22.14 -17.03 11.08
N ALA A 14 -21.72 -16.14 11.98
CA ALA A 14 -21.91 -14.70 11.81
C ALA A 14 -21.34 -14.30 10.44
N ALA A 15 -22.14 -13.62 9.62
CA ALA A 15 -21.67 -13.07 8.37
C ALA A 15 -20.52 -12.10 8.69
N SER A 16 -19.34 -12.33 8.12
CA SER A 16 -18.20 -11.47 8.34
C SER A 16 -18.51 -10.07 7.79
N GLN A 17 -18.44 -9.07 8.66
CA GLN A 17 -18.71 -7.67 8.29
C GLN A 17 -17.61 -7.17 7.35
N ALA A 18 -17.99 -6.38 6.32
CA ALA A 18 -17.03 -5.75 5.41
C ALA A 18 -15.99 -4.92 6.19
N PRO A 19 -14.71 -4.93 5.77
CA PRO A 19 -13.67 -4.15 6.44
C PRO A 19 -14.05 -2.67 6.53
N ALA A 20 -13.78 -2.06 7.68
CA ALA A 20 -14.06 -0.65 7.91
C ALA A 20 -13.00 0.21 7.21
N VAL A 21 -13.34 0.78 6.07
CA VAL A 21 -12.49 1.66 5.25
C VAL A 21 -12.93 3.12 5.45
N PHE A 22 -12.00 4.07 5.41
CA PHE A 22 -12.34 5.48 5.28
C PHE A 22 -12.82 5.74 3.84
N PRO A 23 -13.93 6.46 3.61
CA PRO A 23 -14.37 6.84 2.28
C PRO A 23 -13.30 7.65 1.55
N LEU A 24 -13.26 7.58 0.21
CA LEU A 24 -12.23 8.23 -0.60
C LEU A 24 -12.22 9.76 -0.46
N ASP A 25 -13.40 10.37 -0.26
CA ASP A 25 -13.60 11.81 -0.05
C ASP A 25 -13.36 12.25 1.40
N ALA A 26 -13.14 11.31 2.32
CA ALA A 26 -12.81 11.63 3.70
C ALA A 26 -11.41 12.26 3.82
N LYS A 27 -11.22 12.97 4.92
CA LYS A 27 -9.92 13.52 5.32
C LYS A 27 -9.48 12.95 6.65
N PRO A 28 -9.15 11.64 6.71
CA PRO A 28 -8.72 11.03 7.96
C PRO A 28 -7.46 11.73 8.48
N TYR A 29 -7.52 12.12 9.75
CA TYR A 29 -6.45 12.89 10.41
C TYR A 29 -6.12 14.22 9.70
N GLY A 30 -7.10 14.83 9.03
CA GLY A 30 -6.99 16.15 8.39
C GLY A 30 -6.39 16.15 6.97
N LEU A 31 -6.04 15.00 6.40
CA LEU A 31 -5.40 14.86 5.09
C LEU A 31 -6.25 14.03 4.13
N THR A 32 -6.22 14.37 2.84
CA THR A 32 -6.84 13.58 1.77
C THR A 32 -6.06 12.29 1.49
N TYR A 33 -6.65 11.37 0.72
CA TYR A 33 -5.93 10.18 0.23
C TYR A 33 -4.70 10.56 -0.62
N SER A 34 -4.81 11.61 -1.44
CA SER A 34 -3.69 12.18 -2.21
C SER A 34 -2.54 12.62 -1.31
N ASP A 35 -2.86 13.35 -0.22
CA ASP A 35 -1.86 13.81 0.75
C ASP A 35 -1.20 12.63 1.49
N TRP A 36 -1.98 11.59 1.85
CA TRP A 36 -1.44 10.40 2.48
C TRP A 36 -0.56 9.59 1.52
N GLY A 37 -0.93 9.48 0.24
CA GLY A 37 -0.10 8.89 -0.79
C GLY A 37 1.24 9.64 -0.94
N ALA A 38 1.20 10.99 -0.98
CA ALA A 38 2.40 11.81 -1.00
C ALA A 38 3.31 11.57 0.22
N LYS A 39 2.73 11.54 1.44
CA LYS A 39 3.47 11.24 2.67
C LYS A 39 4.10 9.85 2.67
N GLN A 40 3.38 8.85 2.14
CA GLN A 40 3.92 7.49 2.03
C GLN A 40 5.11 7.44 1.08
N TRP A 41 5.05 8.13 -0.08
CA TRP A 41 6.17 8.21 -1.01
C TRP A 41 7.37 8.98 -0.43
N GLN A 42 7.13 10.10 0.27
CA GLN A 42 8.18 10.82 0.99
C GLN A 42 8.90 9.93 2.00
N TRP A 43 8.12 9.17 2.80
CA TRP A 43 8.65 8.23 3.76
C TRP A 43 9.45 7.11 3.08
N LEU A 44 8.88 6.43 2.07
CA LEU A 44 9.50 5.30 1.41
C LEU A 44 10.82 5.67 0.72
N ILE A 45 10.81 6.76 -0.06
CA ILE A 45 11.98 7.23 -0.81
C ILE A 45 13.13 7.63 0.13
N SER A 46 12.83 8.19 1.29
CA SER A 46 13.85 8.62 2.26
C SER A 46 14.58 7.47 2.98
N ILE A 47 14.05 6.25 2.91
CA ILE A 47 14.63 5.10 3.63
C ILE A 47 15.72 4.45 2.78
N PRO A 48 16.94 4.26 3.31
CA PRO A 48 17.99 3.50 2.63
C PRO A 48 17.53 2.08 2.27
N SER A 49 17.93 1.59 1.11
CA SER A 49 17.52 0.27 0.57
C SER A 49 17.78 -0.88 1.54
N SER A 50 18.89 -0.83 2.29
CA SER A 50 19.25 -1.82 3.31
C SER A 50 18.25 -1.87 4.49
N LYS A 51 17.44 -0.82 4.68
CA LYS A 51 16.44 -0.69 5.75
C LYS A 51 15.01 -0.63 5.21
N SER A 52 14.82 -0.62 3.90
CA SER A 52 13.50 -0.42 3.28
C SER A 52 12.56 -1.61 3.55
N PRO A 53 11.33 -1.33 4.04
CA PRO A 53 10.30 -2.36 4.15
C PRO A 53 9.84 -2.92 2.80
N MET A 54 10.03 -2.18 1.70
CA MET A 54 9.67 -2.63 0.36
C MET A 54 10.50 -3.82 -0.10
N SER A 55 11.78 -3.87 0.31
CA SER A 55 12.71 -4.98 0.01
C SER A 55 12.71 -6.09 1.07
N ASP A 56 11.74 -6.08 2.00
CA ASP A 56 11.63 -7.06 3.08
C ASP A 56 10.42 -7.96 2.85
N ASN A 57 10.65 -9.20 2.48
CA ASN A 57 9.56 -10.14 2.18
C ASN A 57 8.98 -10.86 3.42
N VAL A 58 9.57 -10.67 4.61
CA VAL A 58 9.15 -11.37 5.84
C VAL A 58 8.62 -10.44 6.94
N GLY A 59 8.78 -9.10 6.79
CA GLY A 59 8.17 -8.10 7.68
C GLY A 59 9.04 -7.62 8.84
N THR A 60 10.32 -8.00 8.90
CA THR A 60 11.24 -7.56 9.97
C THR A 60 11.46 -6.04 10.01
N ARG A 61 11.21 -5.35 8.89
CA ARG A 61 11.39 -3.90 8.72
C ARG A 61 10.08 -3.13 8.68
N CYS A 62 8.94 -3.76 8.93
CA CYS A 62 7.62 -3.11 8.79
C CYS A 62 7.42 -1.89 9.72
N ALA A 63 8.19 -1.78 10.81
CA ALA A 63 8.14 -0.65 11.74
C ALA A 63 9.12 0.49 11.42
N VAL A 64 9.96 0.34 10.38
CA VAL A 64 10.99 1.34 10.06
C VAL A 64 10.37 2.68 9.68
N GLY A 65 10.71 3.75 10.40
CA GLY A 65 10.27 5.12 10.11
C GLY A 65 8.77 5.38 10.23
N GLN A 66 7.98 4.43 10.75
CA GLN A 66 6.55 4.62 10.96
C GLN A 66 6.29 5.65 12.06
N GLN A 67 5.45 6.66 11.77
CA GLN A 67 5.15 7.76 12.68
C GLN A 67 3.67 8.18 12.61
N GLY A 68 3.20 8.89 13.63
CA GLY A 68 1.85 9.48 13.66
C GLY A 68 0.72 8.46 13.76
N PRO A 69 -0.51 8.83 13.36
CA PRO A 69 -1.70 8.00 13.55
C PRO A 69 -1.92 6.95 12.46
N VAL A 70 -1.18 7.01 11.36
CA VAL A 70 -1.32 6.11 10.21
C VAL A 70 -0.07 5.25 10.07
N TRP A 71 -0.27 3.96 9.84
CA TRP A 71 0.76 2.98 9.57
C TRP A 71 0.73 2.57 8.09
N PHE A 72 1.85 2.67 7.41
CA PHE A 72 1.97 2.35 5.99
C PHE A 72 2.23 0.86 5.77
N LEU A 73 1.43 0.23 4.91
CA LEU A 73 1.65 -1.13 4.41
C LEU A 73 1.98 -1.05 2.92
N LEU A 74 3.11 -1.62 2.53
CA LEU A 74 3.65 -1.53 1.18
C LEU A 74 3.43 -2.81 0.37
N GLY A 75 3.29 -2.67 -0.93
CA GLY A 75 3.52 -3.73 -1.90
C GLY A 75 4.98 -4.21 -1.93
N THR A 76 5.40 -4.79 -3.03
CA THR A 76 6.78 -5.21 -3.31
C THR A 76 7.30 -4.52 -4.57
N ASN A 77 8.55 -4.74 -4.93
CA ASN A 77 9.10 -4.39 -6.26
C ASN A 77 8.74 -5.44 -7.34
N GLY A 78 7.63 -6.13 -7.16
CA GLY A 78 7.16 -7.26 -7.98
C GLY A 78 7.24 -8.58 -7.22
N GLY A 79 6.35 -9.53 -7.58
CA GLY A 79 6.28 -10.85 -6.97
C GLY A 79 5.50 -10.89 -5.67
N LYS A 80 5.76 -11.93 -4.85
CA LYS A 80 5.01 -12.23 -3.63
C LYS A 80 5.81 -11.93 -2.37
N ALA A 81 5.09 -11.54 -1.30
CA ALA A 81 5.65 -11.44 0.04
C ALA A 81 4.64 -11.87 1.11
N GLU A 82 5.12 -12.54 2.14
CA GLU A 82 4.38 -12.82 3.38
C GLU A 82 5.11 -12.17 4.55
N ARG A 83 4.48 -11.17 5.15
CA ARG A 83 5.08 -10.32 6.15
C ARG A 83 4.38 -10.45 7.50
N SER A 84 5.14 -10.65 8.56
CA SER A 84 4.62 -10.61 9.93
C SER A 84 4.99 -9.30 10.60
N CYS A 85 3.99 -8.56 11.11
CA CYS A 85 4.18 -7.24 11.71
C CYS A 85 3.41 -7.11 13.02
N THR A 86 4.04 -6.47 14.00
CA THR A 86 3.33 -5.94 15.18
C THR A 86 3.03 -4.47 14.98
N ILE A 87 1.77 -4.08 15.15
CA ILE A 87 1.28 -2.72 14.96
C ILE A 87 0.68 -2.21 16.27
N PRO A 88 1.02 -0.99 16.71
CA PRO A 88 0.38 -0.39 17.88
C PRO A 88 -1.12 -0.21 17.64
N SER A 89 -1.92 -0.52 18.66
CA SER A 89 -3.37 -0.31 18.65
C SER A 89 -3.73 1.15 18.34
N GLY A 90 -4.86 1.36 17.70
CA GLY A 90 -5.36 2.69 17.32
C GLY A 90 -4.75 3.29 16.07
N LYS A 91 -3.82 2.62 15.38
CA LYS A 91 -3.30 3.08 14.08
C LYS A 91 -4.26 2.72 12.95
N ALA A 92 -4.57 3.69 12.08
CA ALA A 92 -5.14 3.40 10.78
C ALA A 92 -4.08 2.78 9.88
N LEU A 93 -4.48 1.91 8.93
CA LEU A 93 -3.54 1.24 8.02
C LEU A 93 -3.73 1.80 6.61
N PHE A 94 -2.67 2.33 6.03
CA PHE A 94 -2.68 2.87 4.67
C PHE A 94 -1.98 1.90 3.73
N LEU A 95 -2.76 1.22 2.92
CA LEU A 95 -2.32 0.20 1.97
C LEU A 95 -1.90 0.86 0.66
N ASN A 96 -0.66 0.61 0.24
CA ASN A 96 -0.15 0.91 -1.09
C ASN A 96 -0.32 -0.36 -1.94
N ILE A 97 -1.38 -0.41 -2.75
CA ILE A 97 -1.78 -1.65 -3.42
C ILE A 97 -1.10 -1.80 -4.77
N LEU A 98 -1.27 -0.81 -5.65
CA LEU A 98 -0.65 -0.71 -6.95
C LEU A 98 -0.43 0.77 -7.23
N THR A 99 0.82 1.20 -7.24
CA THR A 99 1.14 2.62 -7.34
C THR A 99 2.40 2.83 -8.15
N GLY A 100 2.41 3.88 -8.96
CA GLY A 100 3.55 4.38 -9.70
C GLY A 100 3.97 5.75 -9.18
N GLU A 101 5.24 6.02 -9.23
CA GLU A 101 5.86 7.31 -8.90
C GLU A 101 6.91 7.62 -9.97
N CYS A 102 7.01 8.90 -10.32
CA CYS A 102 8.05 9.41 -11.20
C CYS A 102 8.61 10.71 -10.65
N SER A 103 9.94 10.80 -10.57
CA SER A 103 10.64 11.97 -10.06
C SER A 103 11.67 12.54 -11.02
N THR A 104 12.08 13.78 -10.74
CA THR A 104 13.13 14.46 -11.49
C THR A 104 14.51 13.78 -11.39
N LYS A 105 14.71 12.88 -10.40
CA LYS A 105 15.96 12.12 -10.26
C LYS A 105 15.93 10.77 -10.97
N GLU A 106 14.80 10.09 -10.97
CA GLU A 106 14.64 8.82 -11.71
C GLU A 106 14.50 9.07 -13.21
N TYR A 107 13.85 10.17 -13.58
CA TYR A 107 13.58 10.55 -14.98
C TYR A 107 14.14 11.95 -15.26
N PRO A 108 15.47 12.13 -15.30
CA PRO A 108 16.10 13.45 -15.43
C PRO A 108 15.79 14.16 -16.75
N ASN A 109 15.26 13.46 -17.74
CA ASN A 109 14.81 14.03 -19.01
C ASN A 109 13.42 14.65 -18.93
N ILE A 110 12.60 14.30 -17.91
CA ILE A 110 11.28 14.91 -17.69
C ILE A 110 11.47 16.19 -16.87
N LYS A 111 11.11 17.35 -17.46
CA LYS A 111 11.43 18.66 -16.87
C LYS A 111 10.24 19.37 -16.22
N ASN A 112 9.02 18.85 -16.33
CA ASN A 112 7.83 19.49 -15.78
C ASN A 112 6.94 18.50 -15.02
N GLY A 113 6.12 19.06 -14.12
CA GLY A 113 5.22 18.27 -13.26
C GLY A 113 4.15 17.49 -14.00
N PRO A 114 3.44 18.06 -15.00
CA PRO A 114 2.45 17.32 -15.77
C PRO A 114 3.00 16.05 -16.44
N ASP A 115 4.21 16.09 -16.98
CA ASP A 115 4.83 14.91 -17.63
C ASP A 115 5.30 13.88 -16.58
N LEU A 116 5.76 14.31 -15.39
CA LEU A 116 6.04 13.40 -14.29
C LEU A 116 4.76 12.72 -13.79
N LEU A 117 3.67 13.46 -13.64
CA LEU A 117 2.38 12.87 -13.30
C LEU A 117 1.91 11.89 -14.37
N LYS A 118 2.04 12.28 -15.66
CA LYS A 118 1.71 11.37 -16.78
C LYS A 118 2.53 10.08 -16.72
N CYS A 119 3.82 10.16 -16.43
CA CYS A 119 4.69 8.99 -16.23
C CYS A 119 4.13 8.06 -15.15
N ALA A 120 3.77 8.58 -13.97
CA ALA A 120 3.19 7.80 -12.88
C ALA A 120 1.82 7.19 -13.25
N VAL A 121 0.98 7.92 -13.99
CA VAL A 121 -0.33 7.44 -14.48
C VAL A 121 -0.16 6.32 -15.50
N ASP A 122 0.78 6.47 -16.43
CA ASP A 122 1.05 5.46 -17.47
C ASP A 122 1.60 4.17 -16.87
N ALA A 123 2.40 4.22 -15.81
CA ALA A 123 2.89 3.06 -15.08
C ALA A 123 1.76 2.19 -14.50
N ASN A 124 0.59 2.78 -14.21
CA ASN A 124 -0.58 2.10 -13.66
C ASN A 124 -1.69 1.85 -14.69
N LYS A 125 -1.41 2.05 -15.99
CA LYS A 125 -2.41 1.89 -17.05
C LYS A 125 -2.87 0.43 -17.15
N GLY A 126 -4.20 0.23 -17.15
CA GLY A 126 -4.80 -1.11 -17.19
C GLY A 126 -4.67 -1.88 -15.88
N GLY A 127 -4.32 -1.21 -14.78
CA GLY A 127 -4.13 -1.82 -13.46
C GLY A 127 -5.38 -2.49 -12.91
N ILE A 128 -5.19 -3.68 -12.35
CA ILE A 128 -6.23 -4.46 -11.65
C ILE A 128 -5.76 -4.64 -10.21
N VAL A 129 -6.64 -4.40 -9.24
CA VAL A 129 -6.30 -4.46 -7.82
C VAL A 129 -7.33 -5.27 -7.02
N SER A 130 -6.88 -5.88 -5.96
CA SER A 130 -7.73 -6.51 -4.95
C SER A 130 -7.17 -6.29 -3.54
N ALA A 131 -8.03 -6.29 -2.52
CA ALA A 131 -7.61 -6.34 -1.13
C ALA A 131 -8.68 -6.98 -0.25
N SER A 132 -8.24 -7.57 0.85
CA SER A 132 -9.09 -8.18 1.88
C SER A 132 -8.50 -8.01 3.27
N VAL A 133 -9.38 -8.06 4.28
CA VAL A 133 -9.01 -8.11 5.69
C VAL A 133 -9.72 -9.31 6.30
N ASP A 134 -8.98 -10.18 6.96
CA ASP A 134 -9.49 -11.42 7.60
C ASP A 134 -10.34 -12.28 6.63
N GLY A 135 -9.91 -12.33 5.36
CA GLY A 135 -10.59 -13.05 4.30
C GLY A 135 -11.82 -12.36 3.71
N VAL A 136 -12.17 -11.16 4.17
CA VAL A 136 -13.30 -10.38 3.64
C VAL A 136 -12.81 -9.32 2.67
N ASN A 137 -13.30 -9.37 1.43
CA ASN A 137 -12.88 -8.44 0.39
C ASN A 137 -13.32 -7.01 0.69
N ILE A 138 -12.48 -6.04 0.31
CA ILE A 138 -12.83 -4.61 0.29
C ILE A 138 -13.62 -4.35 -1.00
N PRO A 139 -14.89 -3.93 -0.90
CA PRO A 139 -15.71 -3.70 -2.08
C PRO A 139 -15.27 -2.44 -2.83
N ASN A 140 -15.58 -2.40 -4.14
CA ASN A 140 -15.37 -1.23 -5.02
C ASN A 140 -13.93 -0.68 -5.01
N ILE A 141 -12.95 -1.52 -4.81
CA ILE A 141 -11.54 -1.13 -4.62
C ILE A 141 -10.98 -0.34 -5.81
N GLN A 142 -11.49 -0.59 -7.03
CA GLN A 142 -11.11 0.14 -8.24
C GLN A 142 -11.39 1.64 -8.17
N ALA A 143 -12.34 2.08 -7.35
CA ALA A 143 -12.65 3.50 -7.14
C ALA A 143 -11.59 4.23 -6.30
N PHE A 144 -10.69 3.53 -5.62
CA PHE A 144 -9.67 4.11 -4.71
C PHE A 144 -8.37 4.53 -5.42
N ARG A 145 -8.43 4.86 -6.70
CA ARG A 145 -7.30 5.43 -7.44
C ARG A 145 -7.22 6.93 -7.23
N VAL A 146 -6.04 7.41 -6.83
CA VAL A 146 -5.78 8.84 -6.64
C VAL A 146 -4.44 9.26 -7.24
N GLN A 147 -4.36 10.54 -7.61
CA GLN A 147 -3.14 11.19 -8.06
C GLN A 147 -2.64 12.14 -6.99
N SER A 148 -1.34 12.24 -6.82
CA SER A 148 -0.76 13.22 -5.93
C SER A 148 -0.68 14.62 -6.56
N GLN A 149 -0.58 15.63 -5.71
CA GLN A 149 0.04 16.89 -6.09
C GLN A 149 1.57 16.72 -6.16
N SER A 150 2.30 17.81 -6.45
CA SER A 150 3.76 17.82 -6.37
C SER A 150 4.25 17.35 -5.00
N ILE A 151 5.18 16.41 -4.99
CA ILE A 151 5.79 15.81 -3.79
C ILE A 151 7.25 16.24 -3.73
N ASN A 152 7.67 16.90 -2.64
CA ASN A 152 9.08 17.10 -2.36
C ASN A 152 9.63 15.84 -1.68
N VAL A 153 10.56 15.15 -2.32
CA VAL A 153 11.20 13.95 -1.79
C VAL A 153 12.71 14.16 -1.63
N VAL A 154 13.33 13.36 -0.77
CA VAL A 154 14.78 13.37 -0.59
C VAL A 154 15.30 11.95 -0.70
N TYR A 155 16.06 11.69 -1.74
CA TYR A 155 16.72 10.39 -1.94
C TYR A 155 17.96 10.27 -1.04
N PRO A 156 18.20 9.10 -0.44
CA PRO A 156 19.50 8.78 0.13
C PRO A 156 20.57 8.80 -0.96
N GLN A 157 21.84 8.52 -0.60
CA GLN A 157 22.89 8.39 -1.61
C GLN A 157 22.49 7.32 -2.65
N ALA A 158 22.88 7.52 -3.92
CA ALA A 158 22.44 6.69 -5.05
C ALA A 158 22.58 5.16 -4.79
N LYS A 159 23.71 4.73 -4.23
CA LYS A 159 23.97 3.32 -3.87
C LYS A 159 23.06 2.77 -2.76
N GLU A 160 22.37 3.64 -2.03
CA GLU A 160 21.47 3.31 -0.92
C GLU A 160 20.01 3.60 -1.28
N SER A 161 19.72 4.08 -2.48
CA SER A 161 18.36 4.30 -2.94
C SER A 161 17.64 2.98 -3.25
N VAL A 162 16.35 2.92 -2.92
CA VAL A 162 15.46 1.80 -3.33
C VAL A 162 15.20 1.86 -4.83
N PHE A 163 15.16 3.07 -5.38
CA PHE A 163 14.91 3.33 -6.80
C PHE A 163 16.21 3.74 -7.51
N PRO A 164 16.39 3.36 -8.79
CA PRO A 164 17.59 3.72 -9.53
C PRO A 164 17.69 5.24 -9.74
N VAL A 165 18.68 5.87 -9.10
CA VAL A 165 19.00 7.30 -9.27
C VAL A 165 20.51 7.47 -9.45
N ALA A 166 20.94 8.47 -10.23
CA ALA A 166 22.35 8.75 -10.45
C ALA A 166 23.02 9.36 -9.20
N GLU A 167 22.24 10.11 -8.41
CA GLU A 167 22.73 10.78 -7.19
C GLU A 167 21.59 10.97 -6.18
N GLY A 168 21.91 11.05 -4.89
CA GLY A 168 20.95 11.37 -3.82
C GLY A 168 20.54 12.84 -3.79
N GLY A 169 19.74 13.21 -2.78
CA GLY A 169 19.31 14.58 -2.50
C GLY A 169 17.87 14.89 -2.94
N PRO A 170 17.49 16.18 -2.93
CA PRO A 170 16.10 16.59 -3.15
C PRO A 170 15.65 16.36 -4.60
N ALA A 171 14.37 16.03 -4.76
CA ALA A 171 13.71 15.90 -6.04
C ALA A 171 12.24 16.30 -5.94
N ILE A 172 11.65 16.62 -7.08
CA ILE A 172 10.20 16.75 -7.25
C ILE A 172 9.67 15.44 -7.82
N SER A 173 8.61 14.95 -7.26
CA SER A 173 7.96 13.70 -7.62
C SER A 173 6.46 13.88 -7.80
N TYR A 174 5.85 12.98 -8.54
CA TYR A 174 4.40 12.80 -8.67
C TYR A 174 4.07 11.32 -8.61
N ALA A 175 2.93 10.98 -8.02
CA ALA A 175 2.47 9.61 -7.87
C ALA A 175 1.01 9.45 -8.32
N ASP A 176 0.70 8.24 -8.77
CA ASP A 176 -0.65 7.79 -9.10
C ASP A 176 -0.82 6.36 -8.57
N GLY A 177 -2.04 5.98 -8.20
CA GLY A 177 -2.31 4.59 -7.88
C GLY A 177 -3.47 4.35 -6.92
N TRP A 178 -3.65 3.09 -6.57
CA TRP A 178 -4.70 2.61 -5.68
C TRP A 178 -4.19 2.50 -4.26
N TYR A 179 -4.84 3.28 -3.39
CA TYR A 179 -4.57 3.30 -1.95
C TYR A 179 -5.85 3.05 -1.18
N VAL A 180 -5.78 2.31 -0.10
CA VAL A 180 -6.92 2.12 0.82
C VAL A 180 -6.48 2.45 2.23
N MET A 181 -7.30 3.23 2.94
CA MET A 181 -7.10 3.47 4.37
C MET A 181 -8.12 2.71 5.20
N LEU A 182 -7.65 1.67 5.88
CA LEU A 182 -8.45 0.97 6.87
C LEU A 182 -8.55 1.79 8.15
N LYS A 183 -9.71 1.78 8.79
CA LYS A 183 -9.84 2.24 10.17
C LYS A 183 -9.01 1.34 11.09
N PRO A 184 -8.64 1.80 12.30
CA PRO A 184 -7.89 0.98 13.24
C PRO A 184 -8.55 -0.38 13.45
N LEU A 185 -7.75 -1.44 13.34
CA LEU A 185 -8.21 -2.79 13.65
C LEU A 185 -8.26 -2.99 15.16
N SER A 186 -9.09 -3.93 15.61
CA SER A 186 -9.15 -4.33 17.03
C SER A 186 -7.82 -4.93 17.48
N PRO A 187 -7.50 -4.91 18.77
CA PRO A 187 -6.39 -5.73 19.28
C PRO A 187 -6.58 -7.20 18.96
N GLY A 188 -5.49 -7.87 18.57
CA GLY A 188 -5.51 -9.28 18.17
C GLY A 188 -4.73 -9.56 16.90
N SER A 189 -4.94 -10.76 16.34
CA SER A 189 -4.34 -11.20 15.08
C SER A 189 -5.26 -10.90 13.91
N HIS A 190 -4.70 -10.31 12.86
CA HIS A 190 -5.41 -9.99 11.62
C HIS A 190 -4.58 -10.39 10.42
N THR A 191 -5.25 -10.64 9.30
CA THR A 191 -4.61 -10.86 8.00
C THR A 191 -5.08 -9.77 7.04
N VAL A 192 -4.14 -9.01 6.48
CA VAL A 192 -4.40 -8.07 5.40
C VAL A 192 -3.70 -8.58 4.15
N HIS A 193 -4.48 -8.86 3.11
CA HIS A 193 -3.96 -9.29 1.81
C HIS A 193 -4.33 -8.26 0.75
N PHE A 194 -3.41 -7.96 -0.12
CA PHE A 194 -3.69 -7.17 -1.32
C PHE A 194 -2.78 -7.55 -2.47
N SER A 195 -3.29 -7.36 -3.68
CA SER A 195 -2.55 -7.60 -4.92
C SER A 195 -2.87 -6.52 -5.95
N GLY A 196 -1.91 -6.29 -6.83
CA GLY A 196 -2.06 -5.39 -7.96
C GLY A 196 -1.24 -5.88 -9.15
N SER A 197 -1.74 -5.66 -10.36
CA SER A 197 -1.02 -5.98 -11.59
C SER A 197 -1.33 -4.98 -12.70
N THR A 198 -0.36 -4.74 -13.57
CA THR A 198 -0.53 -4.05 -14.85
C THR A 198 -0.19 -4.99 -16.01
N PRO A 199 -0.88 -4.87 -17.17
CA PRO A 199 -0.53 -5.65 -18.34
C PRO A 199 0.84 -5.24 -18.88
N PRO A 200 1.46 -6.07 -19.75
CA PRO A 200 2.60 -5.66 -20.55
C PRO A 200 2.34 -4.37 -21.32
N SER A 201 3.36 -3.53 -21.45
CA SER A 201 3.32 -2.25 -22.13
C SER A 201 4.61 -2.02 -22.95
N GLU A 202 4.68 -0.94 -23.70
CA GLU A 202 5.90 -0.58 -24.45
C GLU A 202 7.09 -0.27 -23.51
N VAL A 203 6.80 0.24 -22.30
CA VAL A 203 7.82 0.60 -21.31
C VAL A 203 8.13 -0.54 -20.32
N ASP A 204 7.21 -1.47 -20.15
CA ASP A 204 7.39 -2.70 -19.38
C ASP A 204 6.80 -3.90 -20.14
N PRO A 205 7.59 -4.56 -21.00
CA PRO A 205 7.13 -5.69 -21.80
C PRO A 205 6.70 -6.92 -21.01
N THR A 206 7.05 -7.01 -19.74
CA THR A 206 6.69 -8.12 -18.84
C THR A 206 5.42 -7.83 -18.05
N GLY A 207 5.04 -6.55 -17.92
CA GLY A 207 4.06 -6.08 -17.00
C GLY A 207 4.53 -6.20 -15.54
N TYR A 208 3.74 -5.67 -14.62
CA TYR A 208 4.06 -5.69 -13.20
C TYR A 208 3.00 -6.46 -12.43
N ALA A 209 3.40 -7.19 -11.38
CA ALA A 209 2.47 -7.78 -10.43
C ALA A 209 3.09 -7.84 -9.02
N ASN A 210 2.29 -7.52 -8.01
CA ASN A 210 2.59 -7.79 -6.61
C ASN A 210 1.45 -8.55 -5.94
N ASP A 211 1.77 -9.33 -4.91
CA ASP A 211 0.82 -10.13 -4.13
C ASP A 211 1.38 -10.24 -2.71
N VAL A 212 0.76 -9.51 -1.77
CA VAL A 212 1.32 -9.34 -0.43
C VAL A 212 0.30 -9.70 0.64
N THR A 213 0.73 -10.58 1.54
CA THR A 213 0.00 -10.92 2.75
C THR A 213 0.73 -10.39 3.98
N TYR A 214 0.02 -9.65 4.81
CA TYR A 214 0.47 -9.21 6.13
C TYR A 214 -0.26 -9.98 7.22
N HIS A 215 0.49 -10.71 8.05
CA HIS A 215 0.03 -11.28 9.32
C HIS A 215 0.32 -10.26 10.43
N LEU A 216 -0.72 -9.58 10.86
CA LEU A 216 -0.61 -8.48 11.81
C LEU A 216 -0.94 -8.94 13.23
N THR A 217 -0.14 -8.49 14.19
CA THR A 217 -0.49 -8.51 15.62
C THR A 217 -0.72 -7.07 16.07
N VAL A 218 -1.96 -6.71 16.39
CA VAL A 218 -2.34 -5.38 16.92
C VAL A 218 -2.37 -5.43 18.44
N LYS A 219 -1.57 -4.56 19.10
CA LYS A 219 -1.45 -4.52 20.58
C LYS A 219 -1.12 -3.12 21.13
#